data_ee075de631f9095844dabc13cd1c8ac8
#
_entry.id   ee075de631f9095844dabc13cd1c8ac8
#
_cell.length_a   1.000
_cell.length_b   1.000
_cell.length_c   1.000
_cell.angle_alpha   90.00
_cell.angle_beta   90.00
_cell.angle_gamma   90.00
#
_symmetry.space_group_name_H-M   'P 1'
#
loop_
_entity.id
_entity.type
_entity.pdbx_description
1 polymer ?
#
loop_
_entity_poly.entity_id
_entity_poly.type
_entity_poly.pdbx_seq_one_letter_code
_entity_poly.pdbx_strand_id
1 'polypeptide(L)'
;MKMRRLGRDGPLVSTMGLGCMGMSDFYSGGHSGRDEREALRTIDRALDLGVTLFDTADAYGPHSNEELVGRALRKRRDRVLIATKFGIVRDPANPGARGINGRPEYVRACAEASLKRLGVETIDLYYQHRIDPNTPIEDTVGAMAELVRTGKVRYLGLSEASSATLQRAAQVHPITALQSEYSLWTRDPEDGVLATTRKLGIALVAYSPLGRGFLAGAFRSPEDFAPDDYRRQSPRFQGENFQRNLDLVANVRQFASRLGCTPAQLALAWVMAQGEDIVPIPGTTRVANLEENIGALDVRLDRAQVEELGSLFPPGTASGQRYPDAMMQLVNR
;
A
#
# COMPACT_ATOMS: atom_id res chain seq x y z
N MET A 1 -4.98 -18.74 7.28
CA MET A 1 -4.33 -18.02 6.15
C MET A 1 -2.88 -18.48 6.02
N LYS A 2 -2.34 -18.61 4.80
CA LYS A 2 -0.91 -18.90 4.60
C LYS A 2 -0.06 -17.70 5.00
N MET A 3 1.19 -17.95 5.37
CA MET A 3 2.15 -16.94 5.79
C MET A 3 3.25 -16.77 4.74
N ARG A 4 3.77 -15.56 4.59
CA ARG A 4 4.94 -15.21 3.78
C ARG A 4 5.99 -14.52 4.65
N ARG A 5 7.25 -14.70 4.32
CA ARG A 5 8.32 -13.95 4.98
C ARG A 5 8.47 -12.59 4.32
N LEU A 6 8.44 -11.56 5.12
CA LEU A 6 8.61 -10.18 4.64
C LEU A 6 10.12 -9.85 4.54
N GLY A 7 10.67 -10.07 3.35
CA GLY A 7 12.12 -9.97 3.12
C GLY A 7 12.91 -11.16 3.69
N ARG A 8 14.22 -11.18 3.43
CA ARG A 8 15.09 -12.33 3.78
C ARG A 8 15.08 -12.64 5.27
N ASP A 9 15.25 -11.62 6.10
CA ASP A 9 15.41 -11.73 7.55
C ASP A 9 14.25 -11.10 8.34
N GLY A 10 13.16 -10.79 7.64
CA GLY A 10 12.00 -10.14 8.22
C GLY A 10 10.99 -11.12 8.86
N PRO A 11 9.91 -10.59 9.40
CA PRO A 11 8.89 -11.36 10.07
C PRO A 11 8.03 -12.19 9.11
N LEU A 12 7.36 -13.20 9.65
CA LEU A 12 6.26 -13.86 8.96
C LEU A 12 5.00 -13.01 9.05
N VAL A 13 4.36 -12.78 7.91
CA VAL A 13 3.09 -12.06 7.81
C VAL A 13 2.09 -12.88 6.99
N SER A 14 0.80 -12.59 7.14
CA SER A 14 -0.22 -13.16 6.26
C SER A 14 0.08 -12.84 4.79
N THR A 15 -0.24 -13.75 3.88
CA THR A 15 -0.03 -13.59 2.42
C THR A 15 -0.64 -12.30 1.86
N MET A 16 -1.66 -11.77 2.53
CA MET A 16 -2.30 -10.49 2.24
C MET A 16 -2.40 -9.67 3.54
N GLY A 17 -2.05 -8.39 3.48
CA GLY A 17 -2.27 -7.44 4.57
C GLY A 17 -3.51 -6.58 4.33
N LEU A 18 -3.79 -5.67 5.26
CA LEU A 18 -4.88 -4.68 5.16
C LEU A 18 -4.31 -3.27 5.13
N GLY A 19 -4.56 -2.54 4.04
CA GLY A 19 -4.31 -1.10 3.93
C GLY A 19 -5.42 -0.32 4.65
N CYS A 20 -5.04 0.50 5.64
CA CYS A 20 -6.01 1.23 6.48
C CYS A 20 -6.28 2.67 6.00
N MET A 21 -5.61 3.17 4.95
CA MET A 21 -5.70 4.56 4.49
C MET A 21 -7.14 5.05 4.29
N GLY A 22 -7.98 4.26 3.63
CA GLY A 22 -9.37 4.63 3.34
C GLY A 22 -10.28 4.72 4.57
N MET A 23 -9.83 4.29 5.75
CA MET A 23 -10.61 4.32 6.98
C MET A 23 -10.70 5.72 7.59
N SER A 24 -9.86 6.67 7.16
CA SER A 24 -9.85 8.04 7.67
C SER A 24 -9.57 9.12 6.63
N ASP A 25 -9.17 8.78 5.40
CA ASP A 25 -8.81 9.78 4.39
C ASP A 25 -9.05 9.28 2.95
N PHE A 26 -8.98 10.20 1.97
CA PHE A 26 -8.92 10.04 0.52
C PHE A 26 -10.17 9.54 -0.21
N TYR A 27 -10.91 8.60 0.32
CA TYR A 27 -12.09 8.07 -0.35
C TYR A 27 -13.34 8.45 0.42
N SER A 28 -14.05 9.45 -0.06
CA SER A 28 -15.37 9.81 0.44
C SER A 28 -16.41 9.04 -0.39
N GLY A 29 -17.16 8.20 0.24
CA GLY A 29 -18.22 7.42 -0.39
C GLY A 29 -19.59 7.97 -0.02
N GLY A 30 -19.94 9.21 -0.43
CA GLY A 30 -21.30 9.74 -0.30
C GLY A 30 -21.84 9.91 1.14
N HIS A 31 -21.06 9.62 2.14
CA HIS A 31 -21.40 9.81 3.55
C HIS A 31 -20.34 10.70 4.18
N SER A 32 -20.72 11.88 4.56
CA SER A 32 -19.94 12.90 5.26
C SER A 32 -19.46 12.47 6.67
N GLY A 33 -19.66 11.22 7.04
CA GLY A 33 -19.17 10.61 8.26
C GLY A 33 -18.58 9.25 7.92
N ARG A 34 -17.26 9.17 7.91
CA ARG A 34 -16.56 7.87 7.89
C ARG A 34 -17.08 7.06 9.06
N ASP A 35 -17.67 5.90 8.79
CA ASP A 35 -18.19 5.06 9.85
C ASP A 35 -17.01 4.35 10.54
N GLU A 36 -16.51 4.99 11.60
CA GLU A 36 -15.45 4.45 12.44
C GLU A 36 -15.82 3.05 12.97
N ARG A 37 -17.10 2.81 13.23
CA ARG A 37 -17.57 1.50 13.69
C ARG A 37 -17.40 0.44 12.60
N GLU A 38 -17.69 0.81 11.34
CA GLU A 38 -17.47 -0.11 10.21
C GLU A 38 -15.98 -0.38 9.99
N ALA A 39 -15.13 0.65 10.11
CA ALA A 39 -13.68 0.50 10.05
C ALA A 39 -13.15 -0.44 11.14
N LEU A 40 -13.58 -0.27 12.39
CA LEU A 40 -13.20 -1.14 13.50
C LEU A 40 -13.70 -2.57 13.29
N ARG A 41 -14.96 -2.77 12.84
CA ARG A 41 -15.48 -4.10 12.48
C ARG A 41 -14.66 -4.75 11.37
N THR A 42 -14.23 -3.98 10.38
CA THR A 42 -13.40 -4.49 9.28
C THR A 42 -12.03 -4.94 9.79
N ILE A 43 -11.39 -4.18 10.71
CA ILE A 43 -10.14 -4.60 11.34
C ILE A 43 -10.33 -5.85 12.19
N ASP A 44 -11.39 -5.92 13.01
CA ASP A 44 -11.71 -7.10 13.82
C ASP A 44 -11.91 -8.33 12.93
N ARG A 45 -12.69 -8.17 11.85
CA ARG A 45 -12.93 -9.26 10.91
C ARG A 45 -11.65 -9.70 10.19
N ALA A 46 -10.76 -8.77 9.85
CA ALA A 46 -9.45 -9.09 9.26
C ALA A 46 -8.61 -9.99 10.19
N LEU A 47 -8.60 -9.67 11.50
CA LEU A 47 -7.94 -10.50 12.51
C LEU A 47 -8.55 -11.90 12.60
N ASP A 48 -9.88 -12.02 12.57
CA ASP A 48 -10.59 -13.30 12.59
C ASP A 48 -10.26 -14.16 11.37
N LEU A 49 -10.06 -13.52 10.21
CA LEU A 49 -9.65 -14.17 8.96
C LEU A 49 -8.15 -14.49 8.90
N GLY A 50 -7.38 -14.08 9.92
CA GLY A 50 -5.95 -14.36 10.05
C GLY A 50 -5.04 -13.37 9.33
N VAL A 51 -5.50 -12.15 9.04
CA VAL A 51 -4.64 -11.05 8.59
C VAL A 51 -3.76 -10.61 9.76
N THR A 52 -2.45 -10.51 9.51
CA THR A 52 -1.46 -10.10 10.52
C THR A 52 -0.74 -8.81 10.20
N LEU A 53 -0.73 -8.35 8.94
CA LEU A 53 -0.10 -7.11 8.51
C LEU A 53 -1.16 -6.00 8.33
N PHE A 54 -1.03 -4.92 9.11
CA PHE A 54 -1.88 -3.72 9.05
C PHE A 54 -1.02 -2.51 8.72
N ASP A 55 -1.39 -1.79 7.65
CA ASP A 55 -0.61 -0.69 7.11
C ASP A 55 -1.34 0.65 7.28
N THR A 56 -0.69 1.59 7.96
CA THR A 56 -1.14 2.97 8.18
C THR A 56 -0.04 3.97 7.83
N ALA A 57 -0.22 5.25 8.13
CA ALA A 57 0.79 6.31 8.05
C ALA A 57 0.39 7.52 8.91
N ASP A 58 1.37 8.32 9.34
CA ASP A 58 1.15 9.58 10.04
C ASP A 58 0.37 10.59 9.20
N ALA A 59 0.58 10.58 7.87
CA ALA A 59 -0.09 11.47 6.93
C ALA A 59 -1.57 11.15 6.72
N TYR A 60 -2.08 9.99 7.16
CA TYR A 60 -3.46 9.60 6.92
C TYR A 60 -4.40 10.23 7.95
N GLY A 61 -5.37 11.02 7.46
CA GLY A 61 -6.41 11.62 8.23
C GLY A 61 -6.18 12.95 8.95
N PRO A 62 -5.11 13.79 8.75
CA PRO A 62 -3.78 13.48 9.22
C PRO A 62 -3.77 13.04 10.69
N HIS A 63 -2.96 12.06 10.99
CA HIS A 63 -2.76 11.41 12.30
C HIS A 63 -3.91 10.53 12.81
N SER A 64 -5.18 10.86 12.52
CA SER A 64 -6.36 10.15 13.05
C SER A 64 -6.42 8.66 12.66
N ASN A 65 -5.78 8.28 11.54
CA ASN A 65 -5.70 6.88 11.13
C ASN A 65 -4.85 6.03 12.08
N GLU A 66 -3.69 6.53 12.51
CA GLU A 66 -2.86 5.83 13.50
C GLU A 66 -3.59 5.67 14.84
N GLU A 67 -4.37 6.66 15.27
CA GLU A 67 -5.17 6.57 16.49
C GLU A 67 -6.26 5.49 16.36
N LEU A 68 -6.96 5.43 15.21
CA LEU A 68 -7.96 4.39 14.92
C LEU A 68 -7.34 2.99 14.95
N VAL A 69 -6.25 2.80 14.21
CA VAL A 69 -5.53 1.52 14.13
C VAL A 69 -5.00 1.12 15.50
N GLY A 70 -4.43 2.08 16.25
CA GLY A 70 -3.94 1.87 17.60
C GLY A 70 -5.04 1.40 18.55
N ARG A 71 -6.22 2.04 18.53
CA ARG A 71 -7.38 1.60 19.33
C ARG A 71 -7.79 0.16 19.03
N ALA A 72 -7.78 -0.22 17.76
CA ALA A 72 -8.16 -1.56 17.33
C ALA A 72 -7.13 -2.63 17.71
N LEU A 73 -5.82 -2.32 17.59
CA LEU A 73 -4.77 -3.34 17.59
C LEU A 73 -3.89 -3.39 18.85
N ARG A 74 -3.78 -2.30 19.65
CA ARG A 74 -2.86 -2.23 20.80
C ARG A 74 -3.02 -3.37 21.83
N LYS A 75 -4.22 -3.93 21.97
CA LYS A 75 -4.50 -5.06 22.87
C LYS A 75 -4.25 -6.44 22.24
N ARG A 76 -3.78 -6.48 20.99
CA ARG A 76 -3.59 -7.70 20.18
C ARG A 76 -2.20 -7.74 19.54
N ARG A 77 -1.23 -7.10 20.20
CA ARG A 77 0.14 -6.88 19.69
C ARG A 77 0.92 -8.15 19.38
N ASP A 78 0.63 -9.22 20.10
CA ASP A 78 1.21 -10.56 19.89
C ASP A 78 0.77 -11.23 18.58
N ARG A 79 -0.31 -10.76 17.98
CA ARG A 79 -0.92 -11.35 16.77
C ARG A 79 -0.72 -10.53 15.51
N VAL A 80 -0.19 -9.31 15.62
CA VAL A 80 -0.19 -8.34 14.53
C VAL A 80 1.16 -7.71 14.31
N LEU A 81 1.42 -7.32 13.07
CA LEU A 81 2.48 -6.44 12.64
C LEU A 81 1.84 -5.12 12.18
N ILE A 82 2.19 -4.03 12.85
CA ILE A 82 1.73 -2.68 12.52
C ILE A 82 2.83 -1.99 11.72
N ALA A 83 2.51 -1.63 10.48
CA ALA A 83 3.36 -0.81 9.64
C ALA A 83 2.84 0.63 9.63
N THR A 84 3.73 1.60 9.85
CA THR A 84 3.41 3.02 9.68
C THR A 84 4.53 3.74 8.94
N LYS A 85 4.27 5.00 8.55
CA LYS A 85 5.14 5.75 7.65
C LYS A 85 5.29 7.20 8.14
N PHE A 86 6.45 7.81 7.82
CA PHE A 86 6.72 9.23 8.01
C PHE A 86 7.21 9.85 6.69
N GLY A 87 7.36 11.16 6.66
CA GLY A 87 8.06 11.86 5.59
C GLY A 87 7.17 12.74 4.73
N ILE A 88 5.87 12.45 4.61
CA ILE A 88 4.91 13.37 3.99
C ILE A 88 4.49 14.38 5.03
N VAL A 89 4.91 15.63 4.84
CA VAL A 89 4.50 16.75 5.70
C VAL A 89 3.14 17.26 5.23
N ARG A 90 2.19 17.34 6.14
CA ARG A 90 0.89 18.00 5.90
C ARG A 90 0.85 19.30 6.72
N ASP A 91 0.60 20.40 6.02
CA ASP A 91 0.46 21.72 6.64
C ASP A 91 -1.01 21.94 7.04
N PRO A 92 -1.32 22.08 8.33
CA PRO A 92 -2.67 22.36 8.79
C PRO A 92 -3.25 23.68 8.26
N ALA A 93 -2.39 24.67 7.99
CA ALA A 93 -2.81 25.97 7.44
C ALA A 93 -3.11 25.89 5.94
N ASN A 94 -2.54 24.89 5.24
CA ASN A 94 -2.79 24.64 3.82
C ASN A 94 -2.99 23.14 3.57
N PRO A 95 -4.18 22.59 3.80
CA PRO A 95 -4.44 21.14 3.70
C PRO A 95 -4.15 20.52 2.34
N GLY A 96 -4.07 21.32 1.28
CA GLY A 96 -3.70 20.88 -0.07
C GLY A 96 -2.18 20.73 -0.27
N ALA A 97 -1.38 21.44 0.51
CA ALA A 97 0.07 21.37 0.41
C ALA A 97 0.62 20.02 0.85
N ARG A 98 1.64 19.56 0.15
CA ARG A 98 2.38 18.34 0.45
C ARG A 98 3.86 18.64 0.41
N GLY A 99 4.53 18.51 1.56
CA GLY A 99 5.98 18.54 1.67
C GLY A 99 6.54 17.15 1.90
N ILE A 100 7.84 17.00 1.69
CA ILE A 100 8.60 15.80 2.06
C ILE A 100 9.74 16.22 2.98
N ASN A 101 9.96 15.44 4.05
CA ASN A 101 11.04 15.67 5.00
C ASN A 101 11.63 14.33 5.46
N GLY A 102 12.89 14.08 5.05
CA GLY A 102 13.65 12.89 5.42
C GLY A 102 14.73 13.16 6.48
N ARG A 103 14.80 14.38 7.03
CA ARG A 103 15.89 14.78 7.95
C ARG A 103 15.87 13.94 9.22
N PRO A 104 17.06 13.62 9.78
CA PRO A 104 17.19 12.78 10.97
C PRO A 104 16.36 13.21 12.18
N GLU A 105 16.29 14.50 12.47
CA GLU A 105 15.49 15.03 13.56
C GLU A 105 13.98 14.83 13.34
N TYR A 106 13.52 14.96 12.08
CA TYR A 106 12.12 14.74 11.71
C TYR A 106 11.75 13.26 11.79
N VAL A 107 12.63 12.36 11.32
CA VAL A 107 12.46 10.89 11.45
C VAL A 107 12.20 10.50 12.90
N ARG A 108 13.04 11.00 13.83
CA ARG A 108 12.91 10.68 15.27
C ARG A 108 11.62 11.26 15.86
N ALA A 109 11.32 12.51 15.57
CA ALA A 109 10.12 13.17 16.08
C ALA A 109 8.82 12.48 15.59
N CYS A 110 8.75 12.09 14.31
CA CYS A 110 7.62 11.36 13.75
C CYS A 110 7.46 9.98 14.40
N ALA A 111 8.56 9.24 14.63
CA ALA A 111 8.49 7.93 15.27
C ALA A 111 7.91 8.02 16.69
N GLU A 112 8.38 8.98 17.51
CA GLU A 112 7.84 9.21 18.87
C GLU A 112 6.36 9.55 18.83
N ALA A 113 5.96 10.41 17.90
CA ALA A 113 4.56 10.79 17.75
C ALA A 113 3.69 9.61 17.29
N SER A 114 4.18 8.78 16.36
CA SER A 114 3.48 7.58 15.88
C SER A 114 3.33 6.52 16.98
N LEU A 115 4.37 6.27 17.78
CA LEU A 115 4.32 5.37 18.94
C LEU A 115 3.20 5.81 19.91
N LYS A 116 3.12 7.11 20.18
CA LYS A 116 2.08 7.68 21.07
C LYS A 116 0.68 7.52 20.49
N ARG A 117 0.47 7.81 19.19
CA ARG A 117 -0.85 7.71 18.54
C ARG A 117 -1.32 6.27 18.43
N LEU A 118 -0.41 5.37 18.06
CA LEU A 118 -0.68 3.92 18.00
C LEU A 118 -0.88 3.30 19.39
N GLY A 119 -0.35 3.94 20.44
CA GLY A 119 -0.39 3.42 21.81
C GLY A 119 0.42 2.15 21.98
N VAL A 120 1.59 2.09 21.35
CA VAL A 120 2.52 0.94 21.35
C VAL A 120 3.92 1.39 21.74
N GLU A 121 4.71 0.48 22.31
CA GLU A 121 6.11 0.75 22.69
C GLU A 121 7.08 0.57 21.53
N THR A 122 6.69 -0.22 20.51
CA THR A 122 7.52 -0.53 19.35
C THR A 122 6.66 -0.57 18.09
N ILE A 123 7.11 0.11 17.04
CA ILE A 123 6.58 0.00 15.66
C ILE A 123 7.24 -1.21 15.01
N ASP A 124 6.45 -2.10 14.41
CA ASP A 124 7.03 -3.30 13.79
C ASP A 124 7.73 -2.99 12.47
N LEU A 125 7.12 -2.19 11.61
CA LEU A 125 7.70 -1.79 10.33
C LEU A 125 7.52 -0.30 10.10
N TYR A 126 8.63 0.42 9.96
CA TYR A 126 8.65 1.87 9.81
C TYR A 126 9.16 2.25 8.44
N TYR A 127 8.32 2.96 7.67
CA TYR A 127 8.66 3.37 6.30
C TYR A 127 8.98 4.85 6.19
N GLN A 128 9.97 5.19 5.35
CA GLN A 128 9.98 6.50 4.70
C GLN A 128 8.93 6.50 3.58
N HIS A 129 7.89 7.34 3.68
CA HIS A 129 6.71 7.33 2.81
C HIS A 129 7.01 7.82 1.39
N ARG A 130 7.91 8.82 1.26
CA ARG A 130 8.47 9.34 0.00
C ARG A 130 9.92 9.73 0.24
N ILE A 131 10.75 9.51 -0.77
CA ILE A 131 12.17 9.86 -0.68
C ILE A 131 12.31 11.37 -0.74
N ASP A 132 13.01 11.95 0.23
CA ASP A 132 13.30 13.38 0.28
C ASP A 132 14.48 13.70 -0.67
N PRO A 133 14.28 14.49 -1.73
CA PRO A 133 15.35 14.82 -2.66
C PRO A 133 16.43 15.73 -2.03
N ASN A 134 16.12 16.36 -0.89
CA ASN A 134 17.01 17.32 -0.22
C ASN A 134 17.79 16.71 0.95
N THR A 135 17.53 15.43 1.29
CA THR A 135 18.21 14.71 2.37
C THR A 135 18.83 13.43 1.81
N PRO A 136 20.15 13.21 1.94
CA PRO A 136 20.75 11.94 1.54
C PRO A 136 20.04 10.76 2.20
N ILE A 137 19.77 9.72 1.41
CA ILE A 137 19.04 8.55 1.93
C ILE A 137 19.79 7.88 3.09
N GLU A 138 21.11 7.99 3.07
CA GLU A 138 21.99 7.46 4.10
C GLU A 138 21.73 8.13 5.47
N ASP A 139 21.51 9.43 5.50
CA ASP A 139 21.22 10.18 6.72
C ASP A 139 19.83 9.79 7.28
N THR A 140 18.84 9.67 6.39
CA THR A 140 17.49 9.24 6.76
C THR A 140 17.51 7.82 7.33
N VAL A 141 18.14 6.88 6.61
CA VAL A 141 18.20 5.47 7.04
C VAL A 141 19.09 5.32 8.28
N GLY A 142 20.14 6.13 8.42
CA GLY A 142 20.95 6.20 9.65
C GLY A 142 20.10 6.53 10.88
N ALA A 143 19.24 7.54 10.79
CA ALA A 143 18.31 7.88 11.87
C ALA A 143 17.26 6.78 12.14
N MET A 144 16.75 6.14 11.08
CA MET A 144 15.85 4.99 11.23
C MET A 144 16.55 3.81 11.93
N ALA A 145 17.81 3.54 11.59
CA ALA A 145 18.62 2.49 12.21
C ALA A 145 18.85 2.73 13.72
N GLU A 146 19.01 4.00 14.12
CA GLU A 146 19.06 4.34 15.56
C GLU A 146 17.77 3.96 16.30
N LEU A 147 16.60 4.15 15.66
CA LEU A 147 15.32 3.72 16.24
C LEU A 147 15.24 2.20 16.39
N VAL A 148 15.85 1.44 15.47
CA VAL A 148 15.95 -0.02 15.62
C VAL A 148 16.86 -0.36 16.79
N ARG A 149 18.05 0.25 16.87
CA ARG A 149 19.00 0.01 17.96
C ARG A 149 18.43 0.33 19.36
N THR A 150 17.53 1.32 19.43
CA THR A 150 16.87 1.71 20.69
C THR A 150 15.57 0.95 20.95
N GLY A 151 15.18 -0.01 20.09
CA GLY A 151 13.99 -0.85 20.27
C GLY A 151 12.66 -0.18 19.95
N LYS A 152 12.67 1.05 19.44
CA LYS A 152 11.45 1.79 19.06
C LYS A 152 10.85 1.32 17.75
N VAL A 153 11.67 0.74 16.87
CA VAL A 153 11.29 0.16 15.59
C VAL A 153 11.92 -1.22 15.47
N ARG A 154 11.23 -2.18 14.84
CA ARG A 154 11.80 -3.52 14.61
C ARG A 154 12.41 -3.66 13.22
N TYR A 155 11.68 -3.21 12.19
CA TYR A 155 12.06 -3.38 10.79
C TYR A 155 11.92 -2.07 10.03
N LEU A 156 12.80 -1.87 9.03
CA LEU A 156 12.80 -0.68 8.19
C LEU A 156 12.25 -0.97 6.80
N GLY A 157 11.55 0.01 6.25
CA GLY A 157 11.06 -0.01 4.88
C GLY A 157 11.20 1.33 4.18
N LEU A 158 11.14 1.31 2.86
CA LEU A 158 11.06 2.49 2.01
C LEU A 158 9.80 2.40 1.14
N SER A 159 9.28 3.53 0.69
CA SER A 159 8.16 3.55 -0.24
C SER A 159 8.51 4.35 -1.49
N GLU A 160 8.16 3.82 -2.67
CA GLU A 160 8.40 4.42 -3.98
C GLU A 160 9.88 4.80 -4.20
N ALA A 161 10.81 3.97 -3.73
CA ALA A 161 12.24 4.17 -3.90
C ALA A 161 12.75 3.49 -5.17
N SER A 162 13.64 4.17 -5.91
CA SER A 162 14.32 3.62 -7.08
C SER A 162 15.32 2.53 -6.70
N SER A 163 15.74 1.73 -7.69
CA SER A 163 16.78 0.71 -7.52
C SER A 163 18.08 1.30 -6.94
N ALA A 164 18.52 2.47 -7.40
CA ALA A 164 19.72 3.13 -6.91
C ALA A 164 19.56 3.55 -5.44
N THR A 165 18.42 4.12 -5.08
CA THR A 165 18.13 4.52 -3.70
C THR A 165 18.09 3.32 -2.76
N LEU A 166 17.45 2.21 -3.18
CA LEU A 166 17.42 0.97 -2.40
C LEU A 166 18.81 0.39 -2.14
N GLN A 167 19.68 0.40 -3.16
CA GLN A 167 21.05 -0.09 -3.01
C GLN A 167 21.86 0.74 -2.02
N ARG A 168 21.75 2.07 -2.06
CA ARG A 168 22.39 2.97 -1.12
C ARG A 168 21.85 2.80 0.30
N ALA A 169 20.53 2.76 0.46
CA ALA A 169 19.88 2.53 1.75
C ALA A 169 20.30 1.22 2.42
N ALA A 170 20.37 0.13 1.63
CA ALA A 170 20.74 -1.19 2.11
C ALA A 170 22.21 -1.30 2.56
N GLN A 171 23.08 -0.36 2.17
CA GLN A 171 24.45 -0.30 2.67
C GLN A 171 24.54 0.30 4.09
N VAL A 172 23.53 1.08 4.50
CA VAL A 172 23.48 1.69 5.83
C VAL A 172 22.84 0.73 6.85
N HIS A 173 21.70 0.14 6.48
CA HIS A 173 20.95 -0.79 7.34
C HIS A 173 20.09 -1.72 6.47
N PRO A 174 19.85 -2.97 6.88
CA PRO A 174 18.91 -3.86 6.20
C PRO A 174 17.53 -3.21 6.02
N ILE A 175 17.05 -3.22 4.78
CA ILE A 175 15.69 -2.79 4.42
C ILE A 175 14.84 -4.05 4.25
N THR A 176 13.78 -4.17 5.01
CA THR A 176 12.91 -5.36 5.04
C THR A 176 11.89 -5.36 3.91
N ALA A 177 11.33 -4.18 3.60
CA ALA A 177 10.28 -4.07 2.60
C ALA A 177 10.39 -2.77 1.79
N LEU A 178 10.07 -2.86 0.51
CA LEU A 178 9.72 -1.74 -0.35
C LEU A 178 8.20 -1.73 -0.52
N GLN A 179 7.54 -0.61 -0.23
CA GLN A 179 6.14 -0.43 -0.55
C GLN A 179 6.00 0.35 -1.85
N SER A 180 5.36 -0.24 -2.87
CA SER A 180 5.18 0.40 -4.18
C SER A 180 3.83 0.06 -4.77
N GLU A 181 3.28 0.94 -5.65
CA GLU A 181 2.06 0.62 -6.37
C GLU A 181 2.34 -0.55 -7.34
N TYR A 182 1.60 -1.64 -7.17
CA TYR A 182 1.73 -2.79 -8.06
C TYR A 182 0.38 -3.49 -8.25
N SER A 183 0.01 -3.69 -9.51
CA SER A 183 -1.27 -4.27 -9.93
C SER A 183 -1.20 -4.66 -11.41
N LEU A 184 -2.26 -5.27 -11.93
CA LEU A 184 -2.40 -5.59 -13.36
C LEU A 184 -2.12 -4.39 -14.27
N TRP A 185 -2.53 -3.18 -13.90
CA TRP A 185 -2.36 -1.98 -14.73
C TRP A 185 -1.24 -1.02 -14.29
N THR A 186 -0.56 -1.30 -13.18
CA THR A 186 0.63 -0.55 -12.73
C THR A 186 1.76 -1.54 -12.53
N ARG A 187 2.62 -1.66 -13.53
CA ARG A 187 3.70 -2.63 -13.57
C ARG A 187 5.10 -1.98 -13.49
N ASP A 188 5.15 -0.71 -13.10
CA ASP A 188 6.39 0.08 -12.99
C ASP A 188 7.50 -0.66 -12.20
N PRO A 189 7.22 -1.39 -11.09
CA PRO A 189 8.27 -2.12 -10.36
C PRO A 189 8.99 -3.20 -11.17
N GLU A 190 8.39 -3.69 -12.25
CA GLU A 190 9.01 -4.70 -13.13
C GLU A 190 10.17 -4.12 -13.93
N ASP A 191 10.25 -2.79 -14.08
CA ASP A 191 11.39 -2.10 -14.70
C ASP A 191 12.57 -1.97 -13.72
N GLY A 192 13.17 -3.10 -13.39
CA GLY A 192 14.39 -3.21 -12.59
C GLY A 192 14.23 -3.18 -11.07
N VAL A 193 13.16 -2.58 -10.53
CA VAL A 193 12.96 -2.46 -9.08
C VAL A 193 12.74 -3.84 -8.43
N LEU A 194 11.87 -4.68 -9.02
CA LEU A 194 11.66 -6.05 -8.52
C LEU A 194 12.93 -6.90 -8.55
N ALA A 195 13.75 -6.77 -9.60
CA ALA A 195 15.02 -7.46 -9.67
C ALA A 195 15.98 -7.02 -8.56
N THR A 196 15.99 -5.71 -8.27
CA THR A 196 16.80 -5.11 -7.20
C THR A 196 16.32 -5.56 -5.81
N THR A 197 15.01 -5.55 -5.55
CA THR A 197 14.47 -6.01 -4.26
C THR A 197 14.80 -7.47 -4.01
N ARG A 198 14.64 -8.34 -5.01
CA ARG A 198 15.00 -9.77 -4.94
C ARG A 198 16.49 -9.98 -4.65
N LYS A 199 17.37 -9.26 -5.36
CA LYS A 199 18.82 -9.33 -5.12
C LYS A 199 19.19 -8.94 -3.68
N LEU A 200 18.56 -7.91 -3.14
CA LEU A 200 18.80 -7.40 -1.79
C LEU A 200 18.05 -8.20 -0.70
N GLY A 201 17.13 -9.10 -1.07
CA GLY A 201 16.30 -9.84 -0.12
C GLY A 201 15.23 -8.98 0.54
N ILE A 202 14.72 -7.97 -0.17
CA ILE A 202 13.66 -7.03 0.25
C ILE A 202 12.33 -7.54 -0.28
N ALA A 203 11.28 -7.57 0.54
CA ALA A 203 9.93 -7.89 0.07
C ALA A 203 9.28 -6.67 -0.62
N LEU A 204 8.43 -6.93 -1.61
CA LEU A 204 7.54 -5.90 -2.17
C LEU A 204 6.20 -5.93 -1.45
N VAL A 205 5.82 -4.82 -0.83
CA VAL A 205 4.47 -4.59 -0.32
C VAL A 205 3.68 -3.81 -1.36
N ALA A 206 2.73 -4.49 -2.02
CA ALA A 206 1.98 -3.93 -3.14
C ALA A 206 0.77 -3.13 -2.66
N TYR A 207 0.83 -1.80 -2.73
CA TYR A 207 -0.34 -0.98 -2.44
C TYR A 207 -1.19 -0.73 -3.69
N SER A 208 -2.46 -0.37 -3.49
CA SER A 208 -3.47 -0.21 -4.56
C SER A 208 -3.52 -1.39 -5.55
N PRO A 209 -3.46 -2.66 -5.10
CA PRO A 209 -3.41 -3.83 -5.99
C PRO A 209 -4.70 -4.00 -6.83
N LEU A 210 -5.77 -3.31 -6.45
CA LEU A 210 -7.04 -3.23 -7.18
C LEU A 210 -7.20 -1.95 -8.02
N GLY A 211 -6.10 -1.23 -8.28
CA GLY A 211 -6.17 0.01 -9.05
C GLY A 211 -7.14 1.03 -8.43
N ARG A 212 -7.11 1.19 -7.11
CA ARG A 212 -8.03 2.04 -6.33
C ARG A 212 -9.50 1.64 -6.47
N GLY A 213 -9.77 0.35 -6.62
CA GLY A 213 -11.10 -0.24 -6.79
C GLY A 213 -11.57 -0.33 -8.26
N PHE A 214 -10.81 0.20 -9.22
CA PHE A 214 -11.21 0.17 -10.63
C PHE A 214 -11.16 -1.24 -11.21
N LEU A 215 -10.10 -2.00 -10.92
CA LEU A 215 -9.94 -3.39 -11.34
C LEU A 215 -10.96 -4.36 -10.72
N ALA A 216 -11.63 -3.95 -9.61
CA ALA A 216 -12.76 -4.69 -9.06
C ALA A 216 -14.04 -4.56 -9.93
N GLY A 217 -14.04 -3.66 -10.91
CA GLY A 217 -15.18 -3.47 -11.80
C GLY A 217 -16.37 -2.76 -11.15
N ALA A 218 -16.16 -2.03 -10.04
CA ALA A 218 -17.23 -1.36 -9.30
C ALA A 218 -17.73 -0.08 -9.97
N PHE A 219 -16.94 0.53 -10.86
CA PHE A 219 -17.24 1.83 -11.46
C PHE A 219 -17.65 1.69 -12.92
N ARG A 220 -18.59 2.54 -13.37
CA ARG A 220 -19.11 2.59 -14.72
C ARG A 220 -18.94 3.96 -15.36
N SER A 221 -18.90 5.00 -14.52
CA SER A 221 -18.74 6.39 -14.95
C SER A 221 -18.04 7.21 -13.87
N PRO A 222 -17.47 8.40 -14.19
CA PRO A 222 -16.88 9.31 -13.21
C PRO A 222 -17.86 9.78 -12.12
N GLU A 223 -19.15 9.73 -12.40
CA GLU A 223 -20.24 10.13 -11.48
C GLU A 223 -20.40 9.15 -10.33
N ASP A 224 -19.90 7.92 -10.47
CA ASP A 224 -19.87 6.92 -9.39
C ASP A 224 -18.95 7.34 -8.23
N PHE A 225 -18.06 8.31 -8.47
CA PHE A 225 -17.22 8.89 -7.43
C PHE A 225 -17.92 10.06 -6.75
N ALA A 226 -17.88 10.11 -5.42
CA ALA A 226 -18.36 11.26 -4.67
C ALA A 226 -17.65 12.57 -5.08
N PRO A 227 -18.27 13.75 -4.91
CA PRO A 227 -17.69 15.02 -5.37
C PRO A 227 -16.31 15.34 -4.80
N ASP A 228 -16.05 14.90 -3.57
CA ASP A 228 -14.80 15.09 -2.81
C ASP A 228 -13.83 13.90 -2.89
N ASP A 229 -14.16 12.89 -3.71
CA ASP A 229 -13.32 11.72 -3.89
C ASP A 229 -12.03 12.08 -4.65
N TYR A 230 -10.89 11.72 -4.06
CA TYR A 230 -9.57 11.96 -4.64
C TYR A 230 -9.42 11.42 -6.08
N ARG A 231 -10.11 10.32 -6.42
CA ARG A 231 -10.05 9.71 -7.76
C ARG A 231 -10.53 10.66 -8.85
N ARG A 232 -11.45 11.58 -8.55
CA ARG A 232 -11.89 12.61 -9.50
C ARG A 232 -10.76 13.51 -10.02
N GLN A 233 -9.68 13.65 -9.24
CA GLN A 233 -8.52 14.45 -9.60
C GLN A 233 -7.39 13.63 -10.23
N SER A 234 -7.52 12.31 -10.27
CA SER A 234 -6.49 11.43 -10.80
C SER A 234 -6.66 11.24 -12.31
N PRO A 235 -5.61 11.42 -13.13
CA PRO A 235 -5.70 11.36 -14.59
C PRO A 235 -6.30 10.07 -15.14
N ARG A 236 -6.08 8.93 -14.48
CA ARG A 236 -6.64 7.63 -14.90
C ARG A 236 -8.16 7.55 -14.86
N PHE A 237 -8.79 8.43 -14.08
CA PHE A 237 -10.25 8.40 -13.85
C PHE A 237 -10.97 9.57 -14.50
N GLN A 238 -10.32 10.28 -15.43
CA GLN A 238 -10.85 11.48 -16.08
C GLN A 238 -11.00 11.29 -17.59
N GLY A 239 -12.05 11.92 -18.15
CA GLY A 239 -12.25 12.03 -19.60
C GLY A 239 -12.12 10.71 -20.35
N GLU A 240 -11.44 10.74 -21.50
CA GLU A 240 -11.22 9.55 -22.33
C GLU A 240 -10.41 8.46 -21.63
N ASN A 241 -9.53 8.81 -20.67
CA ASN A 241 -8.76 7.83 -19.94
C ASN A 241 -9.67 6.89 -19.15
N PHE A 242 -10.75 7.42 -18.57
CA PHE A 242 -11.73 6.61 -17.84
C PHE A 242 -12.32 5.52 -18.74
N GLN A 243 -12.78 5.88 -19.94
CA GLN A 243 -13.38 4.92 -20.86
C GLN A 243 -12.38 3.87 -21.34
N ARG A 244 -11.18 4.29 -21.76
CA ARG A 244 -10.12 3.34 -22.16
C ARG A 244 -9.76 2.36 -21.04
N ASN A 245 -9.74 2.83 -19.81
CA ASN A 245 -9.48 1.97 -18.64
C ASN A 245 -10.67 1.04 -18.33
N LEU A 246 -11.92 1.44 -18.61
CA LEU A 246 -13.08 0.53 -18.52
C LEU A 246 -12.96 -0.65 -19.49
N ASP A 247 -12.47 -0.41 -20.70
CA ASP A 247 -12.25 -1.46 -21.68
C ASP A 247 -11.23 -2.49 -21.20
N LEU A 248 -10.18 -2.04 -20.48
CA LEU A 248 -9.25 -2.94 -19.81
C LEU A 248 -9.93 -3.77 -18.71
N VAL A 249 -10.82 -3.17 -17.92
CA VAL A 249 -11.58 -3.89 -16.86
C VAL A 249 -12.51 -4.94 -17.47
N ALA A 250 -13.02 -4.73 -18.66
CA ALA A 250 -13.83 -5.75 -19.35
C ALA A 250 -13.04 -7.05 -19.56
N ASN A 251 -11.75 -6.98 -19.90
CA ASN A 251 -10.87 -8.14 -20.01
C ASN A 251 -10.72 -8.88 -18.66
N VAL A 252 -10.57 -8.13 -17.55
CA VAL A 252 -10.50 -8.73 -16.20
C VAL A 252 -11.79 -9.48 -15.88
N ARG A 253 -12.96 -8.87 -16.17
CA ARG A 253 -14.27 -9.50 -15.94
C ARG A 253 -14.44 -10.80 -16.73
N GLN A 254 -14.08 -10.77 -18.02
CA GLN A 254 -14.18 -11.94 -18.89
C GLN A 254 -13.28 -13.09 -18.38
N PHE A 255 -12.05 -12.76 -17.99
CA PHE A 255 -11.11 -13.75 -17.46
C PHE A 255 -11.58 -14.32 -16.13
N ALA A 256 -12.03 -13.47 -15.21
CA ALA A 256 -12.56 -13.87 -13.91
C ALA A 256 -13.78 -14.80 -14.05
N SER A 257 -14.69 -14.50 -14.99
CA SER A 257 -15.83 -15.35 -15.31
C SER A 257 -15.43 -16.75 -15.76
N ARG A 258 -14.36 -16.88 -16.57
CA ARG A 258 -13.83 -18.20 -16.99
C ARG A 258 -13.33 -19.03 -15.82
N LEU A 259 -12.80 -18.38 -14.78
CA LEU A 259 -12.24 -19.03 -13.60
C LEU A 259 -13.23 -19.16 -12.45
N GLY A 260 -14.47 -18.65 -12.58
CA GLY A 260 -15.48 -18.69 -11.53
C GLY A 260 -15.14 -17.84 -10.31
N CYS A 261 -14.39 -16.75 -10.48
CA CYS A 261 -14.03 -15.82 -9.42
C CYS A 261 -14.46 -14.38 -9.76
N THR A 262 -14.33 -13.46 -8.77
CA THR A 262 -14.61 -12.05 -9.04
C THR A 262 -13.40 -11.34 -9.68
N PRO A 263 -13.61 -10.20 -10.37
CA PRO A 263 -12.51 -9.39 -10.89
C PRO A 263 -11.50 -8.95 -9.83
N ALA A 264 -11.97 -8.60 -8.62
CA ALA A 264 -11.13 -8.26 -7.48
C ALA A 264 -10.25 -9.44 -7.06
N GLN A 265 -10.85 -10.62 -6.94
CA GLN A 265 -10.13 -11.85 -6.58
C GLN A 265 -9.08 -12.21 -7.63
N LEU A 266 -9.41 -12.10 -8.92
CA LEU A 266 -8.47 -12.35 -10.01
C LEU A 266 -7.27 -11.39 -9.97
N ALA A 267 -7.54 -10.08 -9.83
CA ALA A 267 -6.49 -9.06 -9.78
C ALA A 267 -5.53 -9.27 -8.60
N LEU A 268 -6.04 -9.61 -7.42
CA LEU A 268 -5.24 -9.92 -6.25
C LEU A 268 -4.46 -11.23 -6.41
N ALA A 269 -5.09 -12.28 -6.94
CA ALA A 269 -4.43 -13.55 -7.22
C ALA A 269 -3.27 -13.39 -8.20
N TRP A 270 -3.43 -12.55 -9.23
CA TRP A 270 -2.35 -12.24 -10.17
C TRP A 270 -1.16 -11.55 -9.48
N VAL A 271 -1.40 -10.56 -8.63
CA VAL A 271 -0.33 -9.89 -7.87
C VAL A 271 0.42 -10.90 -6.98
N MET A 272 -0.30 -11.76 -6.29
CA MET A 272 0.29 -12.79 -5.42
C MET A 272 1.07 -13.86 -6.19
N ALA A 273 0.68 -14.12 -7.44
CA ALA A 273 1.35 -15.10 -8.32
C ALA A 273 2.69 -14.59 -8.89
N GLN A 274 2.97 -13.28 -8.80
CA GLN A 274 4.25 -12.73 -9.29
C GLN A 274 5.46 -13.09 -8.41
N GLY A 275 5.24 -13.56 -7.17
CA GLY A 275 6.30 -14.05 -6.30
C GLY A 275 5.86 -14.19 -4.84
N GLU A 276 6.54 -15.06 -4.11
CA GLU A 276 6.31 -15.21 -2.66
C GLU A 276 6.89 -14.04 -1.84
N ASP A 277 7.72 -13.24 -2.47
CA ASP A 277 8.31 -12.00 -1.97
C ASP A 277 7.37 -10.79 -2.10
N ILE A 278 6.14 -10.97 -2.61
CA ILE A 278 5.16 -9.91 -2.83
C ILE A 278 3.97 -10.09 -1.89
N VAL A 279 3.64 -9.05 -1.12
CA VAL A 279 2.51 -9.02 -0.18
C VAL A 279 1.58 -7.87 -0.54
N PRO A 280 0.40 -8.14 -1.15
CA PRO A 280 -0.57 -7.08 -1.43
C PRO A 280 -1.26 -6.60 -0.14
N ILE A 281 -1.55 -5.28 -0.11
CA ILE A 281 -2.28 -4.63 0.97
C ILE A 281 -3.52 -3.90 0.43
N PRO A 282 -4.53 -4.64 -0.10
CA PRO A 282 -5.77 -3.99 -0.53
C PRO A 282 -6.41 -3.22 0.63
N GLY A 283 -6.82 -1.97 0.36
CA GLY A 283 -7.53 -1.14 1.33
C GLY A 283 -9.04 -1.31 1.19
N THR A 284 -9.72 -1.45 2.32
CA THR A 284 -11.19 -1.40 2.39
C THR A 284 -11.68 -0.95 3.76
N THR A 285 -12.88 -0.37 3.78
CA THR A 285 -13.62 0.00 4.99
C THR A 285 -14.83 -0.88 5.23
N ARG A 286 -15.08 -1.89 4.38
CA ARG A 286 -16.27 -2.74 4.41
C ARG A 286 -15.89 -4.19 4.60
N VAL A 287 -16.57 -4.87 5.54
CA VAL A 287 -16.37 -6.30 5.81
C VAL A 287 -16.60 -7.16 4.55
N ALA A 288 -17.65 -6.89 3.78
CA ALA A 288 -17.92 -7.63 2.55
C ALA A 288 -16.79 -7.57 1.52
N ASN A 289 -16.20 -6.37 1.31
CA ASN A 289 -15.05 -6.22 0.41
C ASN A 289 -13.79 -6.91 0.95
N LEU A 290 -13.60 -6.90 2.28
CA LEU A 290 -12.50 -7.63 2.92
C LEU A 290 -12.63 -9.13 2.66
N GLU A 291 -13.81 -9.70 2.89
CA GLU A 291 -14.09 -11.13 2.67
C GLU A 291 -13.92 -11.52 1.20
N GLU A 292 -14.40 -10.68 0.28
CA GLU A 292 -14.16 -10.85 -1.16
C GLU A 292 -12.66 -10.85 -1.49
N ASN A 293 -11.91 -9.88 -0.97
CA ASN A 293 -10.45 -9.80 -1.18
C ASN A 293 -9.73 -11.04 -0.65
N ILE A 294 -10.09 -11.51 0.54
CA ILE A 294 -9.51 -12.72 1.15
C ILE A 294 -9.82 -13.96 0.31
N GLY A 295 -10.99 -14.04 -0.33
CA GLY A 295 -11.33 -15.11 -1.27
C GLY A 295 -10.35 -15.23 -2.45
N ALA A 296 -9.55 -14.21 -2.76
CA ALA A 296 -8.47 -14.31 -3.74
C ALA A 296 -7.41 -15.36 -3.39
N LEU A 297 -7.27 -15.72 -2.13
CA LEU A 297 -6.34 -16.76 -1.67
C LEU A 297 -6.71 -18.17 -2.15
N ASP A 298 -7.95 -18.38 -2.55
CA ASP A 298 -8.45 -19.65 -3.08
C ASP A 298 -8.36 -19.73 -4.60
N VAL A 299 -8.15 -18.58 -5.28
CA VAL A 299 -7.96 -18.52 -6.73
C VAL A 299 -6.55 -19.02 -7.08
N ARG A 300 -6.48 -20.12 -7.87
CA ARG A 300 -5.24 -20.70 -8.37
C ARG A 300 -5.04 -20.31 -9.81
N LEU A 301 -3.94 -19.63 -10.10
CA LEU A 301 -3.52 -19.33 -11.46
C LEU A 301 -2.31 -20.21 -11.80
N ASP A 302 -2.40 -20.95 -12.89
CA ASP A 302 -1.23 -21.62 -13.45
C ASP A 302 -0.35 -20.61 -14.22
N ARG A 303 0.83 -21.05 -14.63
CA ARG A 303 1.79 -20.18 -15.31
C ARG A 303 1.24 -19.60 -16.62
N ALA A 304 0.52 -20.39 -17.40
CA ALA A 304 -0.04 -19.95 -18.67
C ALA A 304 -1.12 -18.86 -18.46
N GLN A 305 -1.96 -19.02 -17.42
CA GLN A 305 -2.97 -18.05 -17.05
C GLN A 305 -2.35 -16.74 -16.54
N VAL A 306 -1.25 -16.81 -15.77
CA VAL A 306 -0.52 -15.61 -15.32
C VAL A 306 0.09 -14.86 -16.50
N GLU A 307 0.68 -15.58 -17.45
CA GLU A 307 1.29 -15.03 -18.66
C GLU A 307 0.21 -14.45 -19.61
N GLU A 308 -0.91 -15.18 -19.82
CA GLU A 308 -2.05 -14.71 -20.63
C GLU A 308 -2.61 -13.40 -20.06
N LEU A 309 -2.90 -13.38 -18.75
CA LEU A 309 -3.44 -12.19 -18.10
C LEU A 309 -2.44 -11.03 -18.12
N GLY A 310 -1.16 -11.29 -17.92
CA GLY A 310 -0.08 -10.31 -18.04
C GLY A 310 0.04 -9.71 -19.45
N SER A 311 -0.23 -10.50 -20.49
CA SER A 311 -0.21 -10.05 -21.89
C SER A 311 -1.39 -9.15 -22.24
N LEU A 312 -2.55 -9.30 -21.58
CA LEU A 312 -3.69 -8.40 -21.71
C LEU A 312 -3.42 -7.03 -21.06
N PHE A 313 -2.45 -6.95 -20.16
CA PHE A 313 -2.07 -5.76 -19.42
C PHE A 313 -0.55 -5.50 -19.50
N PRO A 314 -0.01 -5.23 -20.70
CA PRO A 314 1.41 -4.90 -20.83
C PRO A 314 1.77 -3.65 -20.01
N PRO A 315 3.03 -3.48 -19.58
CA PRO A 315 3.49 -2.26 -18.93
C PRO A 315 3.07 -1.01 -19.70
N GLY A 316 2.55 0.00 -18.99
CA GLY A 316 2.05 1.24 -19.61
C GLY A 316 0.66 1.15 -20.23
N THR A 317 -0.08 0.05 -20.08
CA THR A 317 -1.41 -0.14 -20.66
C THR A 317 -2.48 0.80 -20.09
N ALA A 318 -2.37 1.19 -18.81
CA ALA A 318 -3.32 2.09 -18.18
C ALA A 318 -3.24 3.48 -18.80
N SER A 319 -4.38 3.99 -19.30
CA SER A 319 -4.47 5.34 -19.85
C SER A 319 -4.43 6.39 -18.72
N GLY A 320 -3.57 7.40 -18.86
CA GLY A 320 -3.34 8.45 -17.89
C GLY A 320 -2.29 8.09 -16.84
N GLN A 321 -1.66 9.13 -16.31
CA GLN A 321 -0.67 8.97 -15.24
C GLN A 321 -1.31 8.51 -13.93
N ARG A 322 -0.51 7.85 -13.09
CA ARG A 322 -0.90 7.33 -11.77
C ARG A 322 -1.34 8.43 -10.81
N TYR A 323 -0.68 9.58 -10.89
CA TYR A 323 -0.94 10.79 -10.11
C TYR A 323 -0.94 12.03 -11.01
N PRO A 324 -1.51 13.18 -10.56
CA PRO A 324 -1.23 14.47 -11.16
C PRO A 324 0.28 14.78 -11.16
N ASP A 325 0.75 15.58 -12.11
CA ASP A 325 2.19 15.84 -12.37
C ASP A 325 2.96 16.25 -11.11
N ALA A 326 2.42 17.12 -10.29
CA ALA A 326 3.06 17.55 -9.03
C ALA A 326 3.29 16.39 -8.05
N MET A 327 2.41 15.39 -8.04
CA MET A 327 2.57 14.20 -7.20
C MET A 327 3.45 13.13 -7.85
N MET A 328 3.53 13.10 -9.19
CA MET A 328 4.46 12.22 -9.90
C MET A 328 5.92 12.56 -9.60
N GLN A 329 6.23 13.85 -9.37
CA GLN A 329 7.56 14.30 -8.95
C GLN A 329 7.99 13.75 -7.58
N LEU A 330 7.05 13.30 -6.76
CA LEU A 330 7.32 12.70 -5.45
C LEU A 330 7.63 11.20 -5.51
N VAL A 331 7.56 10.61 -6.70
CA VAL A 331 7.94 9.21 -6.94
C VAL A 331 9.40 9.18 -7.36
N ASN A 332 10.22 8.52 -6.57
CA ASN A 332 11.65 8.34 -6.85
C ASN A 332 11.84 7.23 -7.90
N ARG A 333 12.23 7.60 -9.12
CA ARG A 333 12.42 6.70 -10.26
C ARG A 333 13.88 6.60 -10.68
#